data_015a14240478ee961ba0d3596671997b
#
_entry.id   015a14240478ee961ba0d3596671997b
#
_cell.length_a   1.000
_cell.length_b   1.000
_cell.length_c   1.000
_cell.angle_alpha   90.00
_cell.angle_beta   90.00
_cell.angle_gamma   90.00
#
_symmetry.space_group_name_H-M   'P 1'
#
loop_
_entity.id
_entity.type
_entity.pdbx_description
1 polymer ?
#
loop_
_entity_poly.entity_id
_entity_poly.type
_entity_poly.pdbx_seq_one_letter_code
_entity_poly.pdbx_strand_id
1 'polypeptide(L)'
;QEYFVVDRALYNARPDLVMAGRTVFGHHPARGQQLDDHYFGSIPSRVYNYMKDFEIECLKLGIPVSTRHNEVAPSQFEVAPLFEDINVATDHNSLMMDIMDRVAERHSLKVLFHEKPFAGLNGSGKHNNWSLITSTGINVFQPSSSARENLQFLTFLVNTVKAIHDNAGLLRASIATAGNDHRLGANEAPPAIMSVFLGSQLTSVLNELESNGNLKVDKGDNMYMKLGIDKIPEIILDNTDRNRTSPFAFTGNKFEFRAVGSDQNVAEPMTVLNLIMAKQLKEFHAAVTKLSSKGEDKKIAIVNVLRDYIKSSKAVRFEGDGYSQDWADEAAKRGLPNIKDSVRALNAYVSKESKEVFEEFHVMSGLELDARHEIKLENYIMKIQIEARLISELGMTQVVPAALKYQNKLMDNAKGLAEFGLDNSHVKSVLEKVNKHVGIIQSQILAMNVERGDVNLIEETQDKAQAYCDRIKTKYFDKIRESVDKLEVTLDDEDWPLLKYREMLFLR
;
A
#
# COMPACT_ATOMS: atom_id res chain seq x y z
N GLN A 1 -5.68 0.88 -10.57
CA GLN A 1 -6.52 0.19 -9.58
C GLN A 1 -6.30 -1.31 -9.69
N GLU A 2 -5.63 -1.90 -8.70
CA GLU A 2 -5.52 -3.34 -8.51
C GLU A 2 -6.74 -3.85 -7.72
N TYR A 3 -7.13 -5.10 -7.95
CA TYR A 3 -8.27 -5.74 -7.29
C TYR A 3 -8.26 -7.26 -7.48
N PHE A 4 -8.94 -7.99 -6.59
CA PHE A 4 -9.21 -9.42 -6.80
C PHE A 4 -10.63 -9.64 -7.32
N VAL A 5 -10.84 -10.75 -8.03
CA VAL A 5 -12.15 -11.20 -8.48
C VAL A 5 -12.37 -12.63 -8.02
N VAL A 6 -13.50 -12.90 -7.38
CA VAL A 6 -13.89 -14.24 -6.93
C VAL A 6 -15.29 -14.58 -7.41
N ASP A 7 -15.61 -15.86 -7.45
CA ASP A 7 -16.98 -16.30 -7.71
C ASP A 7 -17.91 -15.82 -6.58
N ARG A 8 -19.08 -15.29 -6.94
CA ARG A 8 -20.04 -14.72 -5.98
C ARG A 8 -20.58 -15.77 -4.99
N ALA A 9 -20.78 -17.01 -5.46
CA ALA A 9 -21.26 -18.09 -4.56
C ALA A 9 -20.18 -18.45 -3.53
N LEU A 10 -18.91 -18.49 -3.94
CA LEU A 10 -17.79 -18.75 -3.03
C LEU A 10 -17.58 -17.58 -2.05
N TYR A 11 -17.71 -16.35 -2.52
CA TYR A 11 -17.68 -15.17 -1.66
C TYR A 11 -18.75 -15.25 -0.57
N ASN A 12 -20.01 -15.53 -0.94
CA ASN A 12 -21.12 -15.62 0.00
C ASN A 12 -20.95 -16.76 1.02
N ALA A 13 -20.21 -17.80 0.66
CA ALA A 13 -19.91 -18.93 1.55
C ALA A 13 -18.72 -18.67 2.52
N ARG A 14 -18.09 -17.50 2.43
CA ARG A 14 -16.99 -17.08 3.31
C ARG A 14 -17.39 -15.84 4.12
N PRO A 15 -17.88 -16.03 5.36
CA PRO A 15 -18.36 -14.92 6.20
C PRO A 15 -17.32 -13.82 6.43
N ASP A 16 -16.05 -14.18 6.53
CA ASP A 16 -14.95 -13.22 6.69
C ASP A 16 -14.75 -12.32 5.47
N LEU A 17 -14.85 -12.85 4.25
CA LEU A 17 -14.84 -12.02 3.04
C LEU A 17 -16.04 -11.06 3.00
N VAL A 18 -17.22 -11.55 3.38
CA VAL A 18 -18.46 -10.75 3.37
C VAL A 18 -18.39 -9.62 4.40
N MET A 19 -17.91 -9.89 5.61
CA MET A 19 -17.98 -8.94 6.73
C MET A 19 -16.73 -8.05 6.87
N ALA A 20 -15.53 -8.57 6.52
CA ALA A 20 -14.27 -7.86 6.67
C ALA A 20 -13.59 -7.52 5.33
N GLY A 21 -14.10 -8.01 4.19
CA GLY A 21 -13.46 -7.87 2.88
C GLY A 21 -12.19 -8.71 2.72
N ARG A 22 -11.79 -9.46 3.75
CA ARG A 22 -10.59 -10.31 3.76
C ARG A 22 -10.81 -11.62 4.50
N THR A 23 -10.04 -12.65 4.13
CA THR A 23 -10.01 -13.90 4.87
C THR A 23 -9.22 -13.75 6.17
N VAL A 24 -9.82 -14.06 7.32
CA VAL A 24 -9.13 -14.08 8.61
C VAL A 24 -8.35 -15.39 8.81
N PHE A 25 -8.75 -16.45 8.12
CA PHE A 25 -8.10 -17.78 8.09
C PHE A 25 -7.93 -18.27 6.66
N GLY A 26 -6.91 -19.07 6.42
CA GLY A 26 -6.67 -19.74 5.13
C GLY A 26 -5.21 -20.01 4.87
N HIS A 27 -4.92 -21.29 4.54
CA HIS A 27 -3.59 -21.74 4.15
C HIS A 27 -3.35 -21.54 2.65
N HIS A 28 -2.08 -21.35 2.27
CA HIS A 28 -1.69 -21.24 0.88
C HIS A 28 -2.05 -22.48 0.06
N PRO A 29 -2.52 -22.33 -1.18
CA PRO A 29 -2.64 -23.45 -2.10
C PRO A 29 -1.24 -23.98 -2.49
N ALA A 30 -1.18 -25.25 -2.91
CA ALA A 30 0.07 -25.86 -3.36
C ALA A 30 0.71 -25.08 -4.56
N ARG A 31 -0.13 -24.49 -5.40
CA ARG A 31 0.25 -23.57 -6.46
C ARG A 31 -0.38 -22.20 -6.16
N GLY A 32 0.44 -21.18 -6.05
CA GLY A 32 0.03 -19.79 -5.88
C GLY A 32 0.59 -18.92 -7.00
N GLN A 33 1.48 -18.01 -6.64
CA GLN A 33 2.10 -17.04 -7.56
C GLN A 33 3.57 -17.35 -7.91
N GLN A 34 4.08 -18.53 -7.55
CA GLN A 34 5.53 -18.87 -7.65
C GLN A 34 6.07 -18.88 -9.08
N LEU A 35 5.23 -19.12 -10.07
CA LEU A 35 5.62 -19.24 -11.47
C LEU A 35 5.33 -17.98 -12.31
N ASP A 36 4.74 -16.95 -11.72
CA ASP A 36 4.25 -15.74 -12.40
C ASP A 36 3.35 -16.03 -13.62
N ASP A 37 2.78 -17.23 -13.67
CA ASP A 37 2.01 -17.75 -14.80
C ASP A 37 0.65 -17.07 -14.96
N HIS A 38 0.09 -16.49 -13.89
CA HIS A 38 -1.09 -15.65 -13.99
C HIS A 38 -0.75 -14.31 -14.64
N TYR A 39 0.34 -13.67 -14.22
CA TYR A 39 0.79 -12.38 -14.77
C TYR A 39 1.04 -12.44 -16.28
N PHE A 40 1.72 -13.48 -16.75
CA PHE A 40 2.04 -13.70 -18.17
C PHE A 40 0.95 -14.46 -18.92
N GLY A 41 -0.12 -14.89 -18.25
CA GLY A 41 -1.21 -15.65 -18.82
C GLY A 41 -2.29 -14.81 -19.49
N SER A 42 -3.21 -15.49 -20.18
CA SER A 42 -4.41 -14.86 -20.70
C SER A 42 -5.42 -14.57 -19.58
N ILE A 43 -6.16 -13.48 -19.70
CA ILE A 43 -7.28 -13.19 -18.80
C ILE A 43 -8.36 -14.28 -18.97
N PRO A 44 -8.82 -14.94 -17.91
CA PRO A 44 -9.88 -15.94 -18.00
C PRO A 44 -11.14 -15.37 -18.69
N SER A 45 -11.75 -16.12 -19.60
CA SER A 45 -12.85 -15.63 -20.45
C SER A 45 -14.01 -15.02 -19.67
N ARG A 46 -14.38 -15.59 -18.51
CA ARG A 46 -15.43 -15.05 -17.64
C ARG A 46 -15.06 -13.68 -17.07
N VAL A 47 -13.81 -13.51 -16.63
CA VAL A 47 -13.31 -12.23 -16.13
C VAL A 47 -13.14 -11.22 -17.27
N TYR A 48 -12.68 -11.66 -18.43
CA TYR A 48 -12.58 -10.82 -19.62
C TYR A 48 -13.94 -10.23 -20.04
N ASN A 49 -15.00 -11.03 -20.03
CA ASN A 49 -16.35 -10.55 -20.34
C ASN A 49 -16.83 -9.51 -19.31
N TYR A 50 -16.58 -9.75 -18.03
CA TYR A 50 -16.82 -8.78 -16.97
C TYR A 50 -16.05 -7.48 -17.21
N MET A 51 -14.75 -7.56 -17.51
CA MET A 51 -13.91 -6.38 -17.76
C MET A 51 -14.38 -5.57 -18.95
N LYS A 52 -14.83 -6.25 -20.02
CA LYS A 52 -15.39 -5.60 -21.21
C LYS A 52 -16.66 -4.82 -20.87
N ASP A 53 -17.55 -5.42 -20.09
CA ASP A 53 -18.82 -4.80 -19.75
C ASP A 53 -18.62 -3.60 -18.81
N PHE A 54 -17.76 -3.69 -17.80
CA PHE A 54 -17.52 -2.54 -16.94
C PHE A 54 -16.80 -1.40 -17.68
N GLU A 55 -15.88 -1.71 -18.60
CA GLU A 55 -15.27 -0.69 -19.48
C GLU A 55 -16.32 0.09 -20.28
N ILE A 56 -17.29 -0.62 -20.88
CA ILE A 56 -18.39 0.00 -21.62
C ILE A 56 -19.22 0.92 -20.69
N GLU A 57 -19.55 0.47 -19.48
CA GLU A 57 -20.31 1.29 -18.54
C GLU A 57 -19.49 2.51 -18.07
N CYS A 58 -18.20 2.38 -17.85
CA CYS A 58 -17.29 3.49 -17.56
C CYS A 58 -17.26 4.51 -18.71
N LEU A 59 -17.09 4.05 -19.94
CA LEU A 59 -17.05 4.92 -21.12
C LEU A 59 -18.36 5.69 -21.34
N LYS A 60 -19.52 5.10 -21.04
CA LYS A 60 -20.82 5.79 -21.08
C LYS A 60 -20.90 6.98 -20.12
N LEU A 61 -20.13 6.95 -19.02
CA LEU A 61 -20.05 8.02 -18.04
C LEU A 61 -18.85 8.94 -18.26
N GLY A 62 -18.11 8.76 -19.36
CA GLY A 62 -16.94 9.57 -19.68
C GLY A 62 -15.68 9.18 -18.93
N ILE A 63 -15.65 8.05 -18.22
CA ILE A 63 -14.47 7.55 -17.53
C ILE A 63 -13.57 6.83 -18.54
N PRO A 64 -12.34 7.36 -18.84
CA PRO A 64 -11.53 6.88 -19.93
C PRO A 64 -10.67 5.67 -19.53
N VAL A 65 -11.28 4.50 -19.39
CA VAL A 65 -10.55 3.25 -19.13
C VAL A 65 -9.66 2.91 -20.33
N SER A 66 -8.39 2.62 -20.08
CA SER A 66 -7.39 2.37 -21.13
C SER A 66 -6.86 0.94 -21.14
N THR A 67 -6.43 0.45 -20.00
CA THR A 67 -5.71 -0.83 -19.89
C THR A 67 -6.29 -1.71 -18.81
N ARG A 68 -6.31 -3.02 -19.08
CA ARG A 68 -6.63 -4.07 -18.13
C ARG A 68 -5.66 -5.24 -18.31
N HIS A 69 -5.20 -5.84 -17.25
CA HIS A 69 -4.29 -6.99 -17.29
C HIS A 69 -4.37 -7.84 -16.01
N ASN A 70 -3.74 -9.02 -16.08
CA ASN A 70 -3.54 -9.86 -14.92
C ASN A 70 -2.43 -9.29 -14.03
N GLU A 71 -2.60 -9.44 -12.73
CA GLU A 71 -1.56 -9.24 -11.73
C GLU A 71 -0.90 -10.55 -11.33
N VAL A 72 0.13 -10.50 -10.45
CA VAL A 72 0.95 -11.67 -10.12
C VAL A 72 0.17 -12.71 -9.33
N ALA A 73 -0.66 -12.30 -8.37
CA ALA A 73 -1.45 -13.25 -7.61
C ALA A 73 -2.59 -13.86 -8.44
N PRO A 74 -2.92 -15.14 -8.25
CA PRO A 74 -4.08 -15.74 -8.87
C PRO A 74 -5.36 -14.96 -8.56
N SER A 75 -6.22 -14.77 -9.54
CA SER A 75 -7.46 -13.97 -9.45
C SER A 75 -7.26 -12.49 -9.14
N GLN A 76 -6.04 -11.96 -9.27
CA GLN A 76 -5.73 -10.55 -9.14
C GLN A 76 -5.57 -9.89 -10.50
N PHE A 77 -6.14 -8.68 -10.65
CA PHE A 77 -6.18 -7.94 -11.91
C PHE A 77 -5.93 -6.46 -11.64
N GLU A 78 -5.62 -5.73 -12.71
CA GLU A 78 -5.47 -4.28 -12.68
C GLU A 78 -6.24 -3.63 -13.82
N VAL A 79 -6.78 -2.43 -13.54
CA VAL A 79 -7.32 -1.51 -14.53
C VAL A 79 -6.67 -0.14 -14.40
N ALA A 80 -6.29 0.45 -15.53
CA ALA A 80 -5.71 1.79 -15.60
C ALA A 80 -6.56 2.69 -16.49
N PRO A 81 -7.08 3.83 -15.98
CA PRO A 81 -7.65 4.88 -16.81
C PRO A 81 -6.56 5.73 -17.48
N LEU A 82 -6.94 6.52 -18.48
CA LEU A 82 -6.10 7.61 -18.97
C LEU A 82 -5.96 8.69 -17.88
N PHE A 83 -4.88 9.46 -17.94
CA PHE A 83 -4.65 10.55 -16.98
C PHE A 83 -5.60 11.73 -17.26
N GLU A 84 -6.04 12.37 -16.19
CA GLU A 84 -6.95 13.50 -16.21
C GLU A 84 -6.50 14.51 -15.13
N ASP A 85 -7.19 15.66 -15.05
CA ASP A 85 -7.09 16.54 -13.90
C ASP A 85 -7.35 15.77 -12.60
N ILE A 86 -6.55 16.05 -11.56
CA ILE A 86 -6.53 15.26 -10.34
C ILE A 86 -7.90 15.16 -9.64
N ASN A 87 -8.71 16.23 -9.71
CA ASN A 87 -10.05 16.23 -9.13
C ASN A 87 -10.97 15.28 -9.90
N VAL A 88 -10.99 15.38 -11.23
CA VAL A 88 -11.78 14.52 -12.11
C VAL A 88 -11.33 13.06 -11.99
N ALA A 89 -10.02 12.80 -12.03
CA ALA A 89 -9.46 11.46 -11.87
C ALA A 89 -9.85 10.81 -10.55
N THR A 90 -9.92 11.59 -9.46
CA THR A 90 -10.36 11.11 -8.15
C THR A 90 -11.84 10.70 -8.15
N ASP A 91 -12.71 11.53 -8.71
CA ASP A 91 -14.14 11.25 -8.82
C ASP A 91 -14.40 10.05 -9.74
N HIS A 92 -13.71 10.01 -10.88
CA HIS A 92 -13.80 8.88 -11.83
C HIS A 92 -13.31 7.57 -11.21
N ASN A 93 -12.26 7.57 -10.39
CA ASN A 93 -11.84 6.36 -9.68
C ASN A 93 -12.91 5.85 -8.72
N SER A 94 -13.54 6.73 -7.95
CA SER A 94 -14.61 6.36 -7.02
C SER A 94 -15.83 5.79 -7.77
N LEU A 95 -16.22 6.42 -8.87
CA LEU A 95 -17.31 5.97 -9.72
C LEU A 95 -16.98 4.64 -10.40
N MET A 96 -15.76 4.49 -10.90
CA MET A 96 -15.28 3.24 -11.53
C MET A 96 -15.35 2.06 -10.56
N MET A 97 -14.98 2.23 -9.30
CA MET A 97 -15.08 1.16 -8.30
C MET A 97 -16.54 0.72 -8.07
N ASP A 98 -17.49 1.66 -7.99
CA ASP A 98 -18.91 1.34 -7.87
C ASP A 98 -19.45 0.60 -9.12
N ILE A 99 -19.04 1.03 -10.32
CA ILE A 99 -19.40 0.37 -11.58
C ILE A 99 -18.82 -1.05 -11.62
N MET A 100 -17.56 -1.23 -11.22
CA MET A 100 -16.91 -2.53 -11.19
C MET A 100 -17.68 -3.52 -10.31
N ASP A 101 -18.11 -3.10 -9.12
CA ASP A 101 -18.87 -3.95 -8.20
C ASP A 101 -20.23 -4.32 -8.75
N ARG A 102 -20.99 -3.34 -9.26
CA ARG A 102 -22.32 -3.56 -9.88
C ARG A 102 -22.27 -4.47 -11.14
N VAL A 103 -21.26 -4.28 -11.98
CA VAL A 103 -21.09 -5.12 -13.17
C VAL A 103 -20.65 -6.52 -12.81
N ALA A 104 -19.80 -6.70 -11.81
CA ALA A 104 -19.38 -8.01 -11.32
C ALA A 104 -20.58 -8.88 -10.92
N GLU A 105 -21.59 -8.27 -10.28
CA GLU A 105 -22.83 -8.98 -9.93
C GLU A 105 -23.56 -9.59 -11.11
N ARG A 106 -23.59 -8.88 -12.27
CA ARG A 106 -24.21 -9.37 -13.52
C ARG A 106 -23.50 -10.62 -14.07
N HIS A 107 -22.19 -10.76 -13.76
CA HIS A 107 -21.36 -11.89 -14.16
C HIS A 107 -21.23 -12.97 -13.08
N SER A 108 -22.05 -12.90 -12.01
CA SER A 108 -21.94 -13.78 -10.84
C SER A 108 -20.53 -13.79 -10.24
N LEU A 109 -19.88 -12.64 -10.27
CA LEU A 109 -18.56 -12.37 -9.68
C LEU A 109 -18.68 -11.37 -8.52
N LYS A 110 -17.65 -11.31 -7.69
CA LYS A 110 -17.47 -10.28 -6.68
C LYS A 110 -16.06 -9.71 -6.80
N VAL A 111 -15.95 -8.38 -6.84
CA VAL A 111 -14.68 -7.65 -6.77
C VAL A 111 -14.31 -7.47 -5.30
N LEU A 112 -13.05 -7.69 -4.97
CA LEU A 112 -12.49 -7.45 -3.65
C LEU A 112 -11.49 -6.29 -3.75
N PHE A 113 -11.85 -5.17 -3.13
CA PHE A 113 -11.00 -3.98 -3.08
C PHE A 113 -10.13 -3.93 -1.81
N HIS A 114 -10.33 -4.82 -0.85
CA HIS A 114 -9.47 -4.88 0.32
C HIS A 114 -8.00 -5.07 -0.08
N GLU A 115 -7.10 -4.38 0.59
CA GLU A 115 -5.67 -4.34 0.24
C GLU A 115 -4.97 -5.70 0.37
N LYS A 116 -5.48 -6.60 1.20
CA LYS A 116 -4.92 -7.94 1.44
C LYS A 116 -6.03 -8.97 1.71
N PRO A 117 -6.84 -9.34 0.71
CA PRO A 117 -7.95 -10.27 0.93
C PRO A 117 -7.46 -11.69 1.25
N PHE A 118 -6.28 -12.06 0.77
CA PHE A 118 -5.66 -13.37 0.97
C PHE A 118 -4.24 -13.19 1.52
N ALA A 119 -3.99 -13.68 2.73
CA ALA A 119 -2.66 -13.59 3.33
C ALA A 119 -1.64 -14.43 2.54
N GLY A 120 -0.40 -13.94 2.49
CA GLY A 120 0.71 -14.62 1.81
C GLY A 120 0.73 -14.49 0.29
N LEU A 121 -0.28 -13.87 -0.31
CA LEU A 121 -0.28 -13.48 -1.72
C LEU A 121 -0.02 -11.97 -1.84
N ASN A 122 0.21 -11.48 -3.06
CA ASN A 122 0.33 -10.04 -3.30
C ASN A 122 -0.91 -9.30 -2.81
N GLY A 123 -0.68 -8.10 -2.28
CA GLY A 123 -1.74 -7.17 -1.94
C GLY A 123 -2.12 -6.31 -3.14
N SER A 124 -3.26 -5.61 -3.03
CA SER A 124 -3.75 -4.68 -4.05
C SER A 124 -3.59 -3.23 -3.59
N GLY A 125 -3.14 -2.38 -4.48
CA GLY A 125 -3.00 -0.94 -4.28
C GLY A 125 -3.61 -0.13 -5.39
N LYS A 126 -3.45 1.19 -5.27
CA LYS A 126 -3.68 2.17 -6.32
C LYS A 126 -2.37 2.87 -6.61
N HIS A 127 -1.86 2.75 -7.82
CA HIS A 127 -0.68 3.48 -8.23
C HIS A 127 -1.10 4.83 -8.79
N ASN A 128 -0.77 5.91 -8.07
CA ASN A 128 -1.14 7.25 -8.47
C ASN A 128 -0.02 7.86 -9.29
N ASN A 129 -0.20 7.88 -10.62
CA ASN A 129 0.66 8.62 -11.51
C ASN A 129 0.37 10.12 -11.37
N TRP A 130 1.34 10.86 -10.86
CA TRP A 130 1.20 12.28 -10.51
C TRP A 130 2.21 13.14 -11.25
N SER A 131 1.74 14.20 -11.88
CA SER A 131 2.58 15.21 -12.53
C SER A 131 2.01 16.61 -12.31
N LEU A 132 2.80 17.64 -12.62
CA LEU A 132 2.39 19.02 -12.60
C LEU A 132 2.46 19.59 -14.01
N ILE A 133 1.40 20.27 -14.42
CA ILE A 133 1.33 20.97 -15.69
C ILE A 133 1.08 22.46 -15.49
N THR A 134 1.62 23.29 -16.37
CA THR A 134 1.30 24.73 -16.41
C THR A 134 -0.09 24.94 -17.00
N SER A 135 -0.66 26.16 -16.82
CA SER A 135 -1.91 26.54 -17.47
C SER A 135 -1.83 26.54 -19.02
N THR A 136 -0.63 26.46 -19.59
CA THR A 136 -0.38 26.35 -21.04
C THR A 136 -0.18 24.87 -21.48
N GLY A 137 -0.37 23.91 -20.59
CA GLY A 137 -0.27 22.47 -20.91
C GLY A 137 1.15 21.89 -20.91
N ILE A 138 2.14 22.62 -20.40
CA ILE A 138 3.53 22.11 -20.31
C ILE A 138 3.70 21.29 -19.05
N ASN A 139 4.07 20.02 -19.21
CA ASN A 139 4.44 19.16 -18.08
C ASN A 139 5.84 19.55 -17.56
N VAL A 140 5.91 19.99 -16.31
CA VAL A 140 7.17 20.46 -15.69
C VAL A 140 8.14 19.32 -15.34
N PHE A 141 7.68 18.08 -15.34
CA PHE A 141 8.52 16.89 -15.18
C PHE A 141 8.97 16.29 -16.52
N GLN A 142 8.63 16.90 -17.65
CA GLN A 142 9.11 16.47 -18.96
C GLN A 142 10.49 17.05 -19.22
N PRO A 143 11.54 16.23 -19.33
CA PRO A 143 12.85 16.68 -19.77
C PRO A 143 12.84 17.18 -21.22
N SER A 144 13.71 18.11 -21.53
CA SER A 144 13.83 18.73 -22.85
C SER A 144 15.30 18.74 -23.32
N SER A 145 15.50 18.92 -24.62
CA SER A 145 16.83 19.22 -25.20
C SER A 145 17.33 20.60 -24.83
N SER A 146 16.48 21.50 -24.33
CA SER A 146 16.81 22.83 -23.89
C SER A 146 17.37 22.85 -22.46
N ALA A 147 18.58 23.39 -22.28
CA ALA A 147 19.18 23.55 -20.95
C ALA A 147 18.34 24.42 -19.99
N ARG A 148 17.60 25.40 -20.52
CA ARG A 148 16.68 26.23 -19.70
C ARG A 148 15.49 25.41 -19.17
N GLU A 149 14.90 24.59 -20.02
CA GLU A 149 13.77 23.73 -19.64
C GLU A 149 14.22 22.60 -18.71
N ASN A 150 15.46 22.13 -18.90
CA ASN A 150 16.05 21.15 -17.97
C ASN A 150 16.35 21.76 -16.59
N LEU A 151 16.65 23.05 -16.48
CA LEU A 151 16.72 23.72 -15.18
C LEU A 151 15.34 23.79 -14.51
N GLN A 152 14.28 24.05 -15.30
CA GLN A 152 12.90 23.96 -14.80
C GLN A 152 12.57 22.57 -14.33
N PHE A 153 12.84 21.56 -15.15
CA PHE A 153 12.65 20.14 -14.77
C PHE A 153 13.36 19.80 -13.46
N LEU A 154 14.65 20.12 -13.35
CA LEU A 154 15.42 19.88 -12.11
C LEU A 154 14.86 20.65 -10.92
N THR A 155 14.36 21.86 -11.13
CA THR A 155 13.75 22.66 -10.07
C THR A 155 12.55 21.92 -9.47
N PHE A 156 11.64 21.43 -10.31
CA PHE A 156 10.46 20.71 -9.83
C PHE A 156 10.80 19.34 -9.27
N LEU A 157 11.72 18.61 -9.91
CA LEU A 157 12.19 17.30 -9.43
C LEU A 157 12.78 17.39 -8.02
N VAL A 158 13.74 18.28 -7.81
CA VAL A 158 14.44 18.45 -6.53
C VAL A 158 13.49 18.95 -5.43
N ASN A 159 12.59 19.88 -5.77
CA ASN A 159 11.59 20.33 -4.81
C ASN A 159 10.61 19.23 -4.44
N THR A 160 10.24 18.32 -5.36
CA THR A 160 9.42 17.16 -5.05
C THR A 160 10.14 16.23 -4.07
N VAL A 161 11.40 15.90 -4.33
CA VAL A 161 12.20 15.05 -3.42
C VAL A 161 12.30 15.69 -2.03
N LYS A 162 12.53 17.00 -1.98
CA LYS A 162 12.60 17.76 -0.72
C LYS A 162 11.27 17.79 0.02
N ALA A 163 10.16 18.01 -0.69
CA ALA A 163 8.81 17.99 -0.11
C ALA A 163 8.49 16.65 0.56
N ILE A 164 8.83 15.54 -0.11
CA ILE A 164 8.62 14.18 0.43
C ILE A 164 9.53 13.94 1.64
N HIS A 165 10.80 14.34 1.57
CA HIS A 165 11.73 14.19 2.68
C HIS A 165 11.23 14.88 3.94
N ASP A 166 10.84 16.14 3.83
CA ASP A 166 10.48 16.97 4.98
C ASP A 166 9.08 16.63 5.54
N ASN A 167 8.22 15.99 4.74
CA ASN A 167 6.84 15.69 5.12
C ASN A 167 6.51 14.19 5.01
N ALA A 168 7.53 13.32 5.13
CA ALA A 168 7.36 11.87 5.00
C ALA A 168 6.31 11.31 5.97
N GLY A 169 6.24 11.82 7.20
CA GLY A 169 5.26 11.42 8.21
C GLY A 169 3.83 11.75 7.79
N LEU A 170 3.58 12.95 7.28
CA LEU A 170 2.27 13.37 6.81
C LEU A 170 1.83 12.58 5.56
N LEU A 171 2.76 12.33 4.64
CA LEU A 171 2.49 11.50 3.47
C LEU A 171 2.18 10.05 3.87
N ARG A 172 2.87 9.50 4.89
CA ARG A 172 2.54 8.18 5.46
C ARG A 172 1.16 8.16 6.13
N ALA A 173 0.79 9.23 6.83
CA ALA A 173 -0.54 9.36 7.43
C ALA A 173 -1.65 9.34 6.38
N SER A 174 -1.43 9.95 5.21
CA SER A 174 -2.43 10.05 4.13
C SER A 174 -2.85 8.70 3.54
N ILE A 175 -2.05 7.67 3.73
CA ILE A 175 -2.31 6.30 3.26
C ILE A 175 -2.60 5.32 4.40
N ALA A 176 -2.79 5.84 5.63
CA ALA A 176 -2.97 5.04 6.82
C ALA A 176 -4.40 4.53 6.94
N THR A 177 -4.58 3.22 6.71
CA THR A 177 -5.83 2.49 6.92
C THR A 177 -5.55 1.11 7.50
N ALA A 178 -6.53 0.54 8.23
CA ALA A 178 -6.38 -0.79 8.79
C ALA A 178 -6.10 -1.87 7.74
N GLY A 179 -6.71 -1.75 6.53
CA GLY A 179 -6.47 -2.63 5.39
C GLY A 179 -5.06 -2.50 4.83
N ASN A 180 -4.57 -1.27 4.66
CA ASN A 180 -3.23 -1.01 4.11
C ASN A 180 -2.10 -1.44 5.06
N ASP A 181 -2.34 -1.52 6.38
CA ASP A 181 -1.40 -2.10 7.35
C ASP A 181 -1.09 -3.58 7.09
N HIS A 182 -2.00 -4.32 6.46
CA HIS A 182 -1.76 -5.71 6.05
C HIS A 182 -0.95 -5.82 4.76
N ARG A 183 -0.94 -4.76 3.93
CA ARG A 183 -0.30 -4.73 2.61
C ARG A 183 1.12 -4.18 2.68
N LEU A 184 1.33 -3.01 3.31
CA LEU A 184 2.61 -2.31 3.30
C LEU A 184 3.74 -3.16 3.89
N GLY A 185 4.84 -3.25 3.14
CA GLY A 185 6.00 -4.04 3.53
C GLY A 185 5.84 -5.56 3.40
N ALA A 186 4.79 -6.04 2.73
CA ALA A 186 4.53 -7.44 2.48
C ALA A 186 4.29 -7.69 0.98
N ASN A 187 4.82 -8.80 0.44
CA ASN A 187 4.58 -9.31 -0.93
C ASN A 187 4.36 -8.21 -1.99
N GLU A 188 5.44 -7.70 -2.57
CA GLU A 188 5.46 -6.67 -3.63
C GLU A 188 4.83 -5.30 -3.29
N ALA A 189 4.46 -5.06 -2.05
CA ALA A 189 4.01 -3.75 -1.61
C ALA A 189 5.18 -2.92 -1.05
N PRO A 190 5.23 -1.60 -1.31
CA PRO A 190 6.28 -0.75 -0.77
C PRO A 190 6.28 -0.76 0.76
N PRO A 191 7.45 -0.54 1.39
CA PRO A 191 7.53 -0.43 2.85
C PRO A 191 6.82 0.82 3.36
N ALA A 192 6.62 0.88 4.68
CA ALA A 192 6.09 2.07 5.37
C ALA A 192 7.09 3.25 5.41
N ILE A 193 8.27 3.08 4.85
CA ILE A 193 9.32 4.11 4.74
C ILE A 193 9.09 4.89 3.47
N MET A 194 8.81 6.19 3.56
CA MET A 194 8.70 7.06 2.39
C MET A 194 10.08 7.34 1.81
N SER A 195 10.40 6.67 0.70
CA SER A 195 11.62 6.87 -0.09
C SER A 195 11.29 7.22 -1.53
N VAL A 196 12.25 7.83 -2.23
CA VAL A 196 12.11 8.26 -3.63
C VAL A 196 13.13 7.53 -4.48
N PHE A 197 12.65 6.87 -5.52
CA PHE A 197 13.47 6.30 -6.58
C PHE A 197 13.53 7.25 -7.78
N LEU A 198 14.72 7.54 -8.26
CA LEU A 198 14.96 8.41 -9.42
C LEU A 198 15.63 7.68 -10.59
N GLY A 199 16.21 6.53 -10.35
CA GLY A 199 17.10 5.83 -11.26
C GLY A 199 18.56 6.28 -11.12
N SER A 200 19.47 5.34 -11.42
CA SER A 200 20.90 5.53 -11.21
C SER A 200 21.48 6.77 -11.92
N GLN A 201 20.98 7.07 -13.09
CA GLN A 201 21.46 8.16 -13.92
C GLN A 201 21.08 9.54 -13.36
N LEU A 202 19.79 9.78 -13.02
CA LEU A 202 19.39 11.03 -12.35
C LEU A 202 20.06 11.18 -11.00
N THR A 203 20.18 10.11 -10.24
CA THR A 203 20.90 10.12 -8.97
C THR A 203 22.37 10.51 -9.14
N SER A 204 23.03 10.06 -10.22
CA SER A 204 24.38 10.49 -10.58
C SER A 204 24.47 11.99 -10.86
N VAL A 205 23.53 12.53 -11.68
CA VAL A 205 23.44 13.98 -11.96
C VAL A 205 23.25 14.79 -10.67
N LEU A 206 22.37 14.36 -9.78
CA LEU A 206 22.16 15.05 -8.50
C LEU A 206 23.41 15.03 -7.61
N ASN A 207 24.14 13.90 -7.57
CA ASN A 207 25.38 13.78 -6.82
C ASN A 207 26.50 14.66 -7.42
N GLU A 208 26.56 14.80 -8.73
CA GLU A 208 27.49 15.70 -9.42
C GLU A 208 27.17 17.15 -9.10
N LEU A 209 25.89 17.54 -9.12
CA LEU A 209 25.43 18.87 -8.72
C LEU A 209 25.73 19.21 -7.25
N GLU A 210 25.64 18.20 -6.38
CA GLU A 210 25.96 18.32 -4.95
C GLU A 210 27.46 18.60 -4.74
N SER A 211 28.34 17.92 -5.48
CA SER A 211 29.80 17.96 -5.29
C SER A 211 30.47 19.17 -5.92
N ASN A 212 29.91 19.74 -7.00
CA ASN A 212 30.46 20.91 -7.69
C ASN A 212 30.30 22.17 -6.83
N GLY A 213 31.39 22.67 -6.24
CA GLY A 213 31.41 23.81 -5.31
C GLY A 213 30.75 25.11 -5.86
N ASN A 214 30.68 26.16 -5.05
CA ASN A 214 30.04 27.44 -5.38
C ASN A 214 30.41 27.94 -6.79
N LEU A 215 29.41 28.00 -7.66
CA LEU A 215 29.56 28.52 -9.01
C LEU A 215 29.89 30.01 -8.94
N LYS A 216 31.11 30.39 -9.31
CA LYS A 216 31.44 31.76 -9.62
C LYS A 216 30.94 32.06 -11.03
N VAL A 217 30.30 33.22 -11.18
CA VAL A 217 29.68 33.68 -12.41
C VAL A 217 30.70 33.74 -13.55
N ASP A 218 30.55 32.86 -14.54
CA ASP A 218 30.99 33.13 -15.90
C ASP A 218 29.76 33.58 -16.69
N LYS A 219 29.80 34.81 -17.25
CA LYS A 219 28.69 35.40 -18.00
C LYS A 219 28.54 34.64 -19.33
N GLY A 220 27.63 33.69 -19.45
CA GLY A 220 27.34 33.04 -20.73
C GLY A 220 26.60 31.68 -20.58
N ASP A 221 26.14 31.11 -21.69
CA ASP A 221 25.43 29.80 -21.79
C ASP A 221 26.24 28.58 -21.30
N ASN A 222 27.57 28.77 -21.10
CA ASN A 222 28.48 27.72 -20.62
C ASN A 222 28.18 27.19 -19.19
N MET A 223 27.31 27.87 -18.42
CA MET A 223 26.95 27.41 -17.06
C MET A 223 26.18 26.07 -17.09
N TYR A 224 25.31 25.87 -18.06
CA TYR A 224 24.51 24.65 -18.18
C TYR A 224 25.36 23.44 -18.58
N MET A 225 26.35 23.64 -19.46
CA MET A 225 27.32 22.59 -19.87
C MET A 225 28.20 22.13 -18.69
N LYS A 226 28.63 23.08 -17.83
CA LYS A 226 29.45 22.76 -16.64
C LYS A 226 28.68 21.97 -15.57
N LEU A 227 27.34 22.01 -15.58
CA LEU A 227 26.46 21.30 -14.64
C LEU A 227 25.97 19.98 -15.19
N GLY A 228 26.27 19.60 -16.44
CA GLY A 228 25.75 18.38 -17.07
C GLY A 228 24.23 18.39 -17.29
N ILE A 229 23.56 19.56 -17.17
CA ILE A 229 22.10 19.71 -17.31
C ILE A 229 21.65 19.42 -18.74
N ASP A 230 22.52 19.65 -19.72
CA ASP A 230 22.33 19.36 -21.14
C ASP A 230 22.25 17.84 -21.44
N LYS A 231 22.82 17.00 -20.57
CA LYS A 231 22.81 15.52 -20.73
C LYS A 231 21.55 14.85 -20.20
N ILE A 232 20.68 15.58 -19.50
CA ILE A 232 19.47 15.02 -18.88
C ILE A 232 18.56 14.29 -19.87
N PRO A 233 18.30 14.76 -21.11
CA PRO A 233 17.46 14.05 -22.07
C PRO A 233 18.00 12.67 -22.46
N GLU A 234 19.33 12.56 -22.65
CA GLU A 234 19.99 11.28 -23.00
C GLU A 234 19.89 10.28 -21.84
N ILE A 235 20.00 10.78 -20.62
CA ILE A 235 19.95 10.01 -19.39
C ILE A 235 18.55 9.40 -19.16
N ILE A 236 17.48 10.14 -19.46
CA ILE A 236 16.11 9.68 -19.16
C ILE A 236 15.59 8.68 -20.20
N LEU A 237 16.04 8.76 -21.44
CA LEU A 237 15.68 7.82 -22.49
C LEU A 237 16.10 6.38 -22.15
N ASP A 238 17.14 6.22 -21.34
CA ASP A 238 17.71 4.90 -20.96
C ASP A 238 17.17 4.35 -19.62
N ASN A 239 16.33 5.14 -18.90
CA ASN A 239 15.84 4.78 -17.57
C ASN A 239 14.52 4.01 -17.64
N THR A 240 14.53 2.80 -18.20
CA THR A 240 13.37 1.90 -18.29
C THR A 240 13.16 1.05 -17.04
N ASP A 241 14.10 1.07 -16.10
CA ASP A 241 14.01 0.26 -14.87
C ASP A 241 13.05 0.91 -13.87
N ARG A 242 11.89 0.25 -13.70
CA ARG A 242 10.92 0.60 -12.67
C ARG A 242 11.29 -0.12 -11.39
N ASN A 243 11.85 0.58 -10.40
CA ASN A 243 11.99 0.00 -9.08
C ASN A 243 10.60 -0.17 -8.43
N ARG A 244 10.04 -1.38 -8.54
CA ARG A 244 8.72 -1.74 -8.01
C ARG A 244 8.67 -1.70 -6.49
N THR A 245 9.80 -1.64 -5.81
CA THR A 245 9.88 -1.66 -4.34
C THR A 245 9.83 -0.28 -3.70
N SER A 246 9.95 0.80 -4.49
CA SER A 246 9.88 2.18 -3.98
C SER A 246 8.43 2.65 -3.84
N PRO A 247 8.06 3.30 -2.73
CA PRO A 247 6.74 3.89 -2.55
C PRO A 247 6.49 5.10 -3.45
N PHE A 248 7.54 5.79 -3.89
CA PHE A 248 7.47 6.96 -4.76
C PHE A 248 8.58 6.94 -5.79
N ALA A 249 8.23 6.67 -7.05
CA ALA A 249 9.19 6.47 -8.13
C ALA A 249 8.99 7.47 -9.27
N PHE A 250 10.10 8.05 -9.78
CA PHE A 250 10.08 8.85 -11.01
C PHE A 250 10.09 7.92 -12.23
N THR A 251 9.15 8.13 -13.16
CA THR A 251 8.96 7.26 -14.33
C THR A 251 9.12 8.00 -15.66
N GLY A 252 10.04 8.97 -15.72
CA GLY A 252 10.44 9.67 -16.93
C GLY A 252 9.79 11.04 -17.14
N ASN A 253 8.49 11.19 -16.84
CA ASN A 253 7.77 12.47 -16.97
C ASN A 253 6.71 12.69 -15.89
N LYS A 254 6.71 11.84 -14.86
CA LYS A 254 5.78 11.85 -13.73
C LYS A 254 6.36 11.07 -12.58
N PHE A 255 5.78 11.20 -11.41
CA PHE A 255 6.00 10.32 -10.28
C PHE A 255 4.86 9.32 -10.14
N GLU A 256 5.16 8.13 -9.68
CA GLU A 256 4.20 7.10 -9.34
C GLU A 256 4.20 6.90 -7.82
N PHE A 257 3.10 7.26 -7.16
CA PHE A 257 2.90 6.99 -5.74
C PHE A 257 2.16 5.67 -5.56
N ARG A 258 2.87 4.64 -5.07
CA ARG A 258 2.48 3.23 -5.09
C ARG A 258 1.92 2.73 -3.76
N ALA A 259 1.98 3.53 -2.72
CA ALA A 259 1.67 3.12 -1.36
C ALA A 259 0.19 3.27 -0.97
N VAL A 260 -0.65 3.79 -1.84
CA VAL A 260 -2.10 3.97 -1.58
C VAL A 260 -2.81 2.63 -1.63
N GLY A 261 -3.67 2.34 -0.64
CA GLY A 261 -4.47 1.12 -0.58
C GLY A 261 -5.55 1.05 -1.65
N SER A 262 -5.86 -0.15 -2.14
CA SER A 262 -6.85 -0.36 -3.21
C SER A 262 -8.29 -0.01 -2.82
N ASP A 263 -8.64 -0.10 -1.54
CA ASP A 263 -9.96 0.30 -1.01
C ASP A 263 -10.06 1.80 -0.71
N GLN A 264 -8.92 2.49 -0.62
CA GLN A 264 -8.86 3.88 -0.20
C GLN A 264 -9.28 4.85 -1.32
N ASN A 265 -9.99 5.94 -0.96
CA ASN A 265 -10.18 7.08 -1.84
C ASN A 265 -8.85 7.83 -2.01
N VAL A 266 -8.48 8.17 -3.24
CA VAL A 266 -7.21 8.83 -3.56
C VAL A 266 -7.19 10.33 -3.26
N ALA A 267 -8.33 10.93 -2.93
CA ALA A 267 -8.42 12.38 -2.63
C ALA A 267 -7.44 12.80 -1.54
N GLU A 268 -7.37 12.02 -0.47
CA GLU A 268 -6.56 12.38 0.70
C GLU A 268 -5.06 12.34 0.41
N PRO A 269 -4.45 11.23 -0.09
CA PRO A 269 -3.03 11.23 -0.42
C PRO A 269 -2.67 12.25 -1.50
N MET A 270 -3.56 12.53 -2.47
CA MET A 270 -3.32 13.55 -3.49
C MET A 270 -3.42 14.97 -2.94
N THR A 271 -4.34 15.23 -2.01
CA THR A 271 -4.41 16.52 -1.28
C THR A 271 -3.12 16.77 -0.50
N VAL A 272 -2.66 15.78 0.25
CA VAL A 272 -1.41 15.90 1.02
C VAL A 272 -0.21 16.12 0.09
N LEU A 273 -0.11 15.35 -1.00
CA LEU A 273 1.00 15.49 -1.95
C LEU A 273 1.04 16.88 -2.57
N ASN A 274 -0.12 17.42 -3.01
CA ASN A 274 -0.20 18.77 -3.55
C ASN A 274 0.10 19.84 -2.49
N LEU A 275 -0.36 19.65 -1.27
CA LEU A 275 -0.13 20.59 -0.16
C LEU A 275 1.36 20.71 0.19
N ILE A 276 2.05 19.58 0.37
CA ILE A 276 3.48 19.58 0.70
C ILE A 276 4.31 20.14 -0.46
N MET A 277 3.86 19.92 -1.71
CA MET A 277 4.51 20.49 -2.86
C MET A 277 4.29 22.02 -2.95
N ALA A 278 3.09 22.51 -2.67
CA ALA A 278 2.80 23.94 -2.62
C ALA A 278 3.64 24.66 -1.56
N LYS A 279 3.73 24.10 -0.36
CA LYS A 279 4.60 24.56 0.72
C LYS A 279 6.05 24.65 0.24
N GLN A 280 6.56 23.57 -0.31
CA GLN A 280 7.95 23.47 -0.76
C GLN A 280 8.29 24.49 -1.85
N LEU A 281 7.39 24.69 -2.83
CA LEU A 281 7.59 25.69 -3.88
C LEU A 281 7.55 27.14 -3.34
N LYS A 282 6.72 27.42 -2.34
CA LYS A 282 6.68 28.70 -1.65
C LYS A 282 8.00 28.99 -0.91
N GLU A 283 8.52 28.00 -0.19
CA GLU A 283 9.81 28.08 0.51
C GLU A 283 10.97 28.26 -0.48
N PHE A 284 10.96 27.49 -1.58
CA PHE A 284 11.95 27.62 -2.65
C PHE A 284 11.95 29.04 -3.25
N HIS A 285 10.77 29.56 -3.59
CA HIS A 285 10.63 30.91 -4.13
C HIS A 285 11.20 31.97 -3.17
N ALA A 286 10.88 31.84 -1.86
CA ALA A 286 11.39 32.75 -0.84
C ALA A 286 12.93 32.69 -0.72
N ALA A 287 13.50 31.46 -0.75
CA ALA A 287 14.95 31.24 -0.67
C ALA A 287 15.67 31.86 -1.88
N VAL A 288 15.18 31.64 -3.09
CA VAL A 288 15.76 32.24 -4.32
C VAL A 288 15.64 33.77 -4.30
N THR A 289 14.48 34.32 -3.91
CA THR A 289 14.26 35.75 -3.82
C THR A 289 15.22 36.39 -2.82
N LYS A 290 15.48 35.77 -1.69
CA LYS A 290 16.43 36.25 -0.67
C LYS A 290 17.87 36.35 -1.20
N LEU A 291 18.31 35.41 -2.04
CA LEU A 291 19.63 35.45 -2.65
C LEU A 291 19.69 36.53 -3.74
N SER A 292 18.70 36.61 -4.62
CA SER A 292 18.62 37.57 -5.68
C SER A 292 18.55 39.04 -5.16
N SER A 293 17.84 39.27 -4.03
CA SER A 293 17.80 40.60 -3.40
C SER A 293 19.14 41.05 -2.82
N LYS A 294 20.08 40.10 -2.60
CA LYS A 294 21.48 40.41 -2.23
C LYS A 294 22.41 40.67 -3.42
N GLY A 295 21.86 40.70 -4.63
CA GLY A 295 22.60 40.96 -5.87
C GLY A 295 23.10 39.72 -6.61
N GLU A 296 22.69 38.54 -6.20
CA GLU A 296 23.02 37.29 -6.90
C GLU A 296 22.16 37.15 -8.18
N ASP A 297 22.76 36.69 -9.27
CA ASP A 297 22.01 36.37 -10.49
C ASP A 297 20.94 35.31 -10.19
N LYS A 298 19.74 35.51 -10.72
CA LYS A 298 18.58 34.64 -10.41
C LYS A 298 18.82 33.18 -10.76
N LYS A 299 19.50 32.85 -11.86
CA LYS A 299 19.80 31.48 -12.28
C LYS A 299 20.81 30.84 -11.32
N ILE A 300 21.79 31.59 -10.86
CA ILE A 300 22.78 31.14 -9.89
C ILE A 300 22.13 30.92 -8.54
N ALA A 301 21.25 31.81 -8.08
CA ALA A 301 20.49 31.66 -6.87
C ALA A 301 19.62 30.37 -6.91
N ILE A 302 18.96 30.12 -8.04
CA ILE A 302 18.19 28.86 -8.24
C ILE A 302 19.11 27.66 -8.04
N VAL A 303 20.24 27.58 -8.74
CA VAL A 303 21.17 26.44 -8.67
C VAL A 303 21.73 26.25 -7.27
N ASN A 304 22.05 27.31 -6.55
CA ASN A 304 22.57 27.24 -5.19
C ASN A 304 21.53 26.72 -4.22
N VAL A 305 20.29 27.20 -4.30
CA VAL A 305 19.18 26.69 -3.48
C VAL A 305 18.90 25.21 -3.81
N LEU A 306 18.88 24.82 -5.09
CA LEU A 306 18.70 23.42 -5.49
C LEU A 306 19.80 22.52 -4.92
N ARG A 307 21.05 22.98 -4.92
CA ARG A 307 22.17 22.22 -4.34
C ARG A 307 21.98 21.98 -2.84
N ASP A 308 21.57 23.01 -2.09
CA ASP A 308 21.28 22.87 -0.67
C ASP A 308 20.14 21.87 -0.42
N TYR A 309 19.11 21.89 -1.27
CA TYR A 309 17.98 20.96 -1.18
C TYR A 309 18.38 19.52 -1.56
N ILE A 310 19.18 19.33 -2.61
CA ILE A 310 19.73 18.02 -2.99
C ILE A 310 20.50 17.41 -1.82
N LYS A 311 21.32 18.20 -1.12
CA LYS A 311 22.11 17.76 0.02
C LYS A 311 21.21 17.43 1.23
N SER A 312 20.30 18.33 1.58
CA SER A 312 19.45 18.19 2.77
C SER A 312 18.38 17.10 2.62
N SER A 313 17.96 16.74 1.41
CA SER A 313 17.00 15.67 1.14
C SER A 313 17.62 14.35 0.66
N LYS A 314 18.95 14.22 0.74
CA LYS A 314 19.67 13.03 0.27
C LYS A 314 19.20 11.73 0.94
N ALA A 315 18.82 11.83 2.21
CA ALA A 315 18.40 10.68 3.01
C ALA A 315 17.22 9.90 2.40
N VAL A 316 16.27 10.58 1.73
CA VAL A 316 15.06 9.96 1.18
C VAL A 316 15.29 9.24 -0.16
N ARG A 317 16.40 9.54 -0.87
CA ARG A 317 16.72 8.92 -2.16
C ARG A 317 17.26 7.50 -1.95
N PHE A 318 16.65 6.52 -2.62
CA PHE A 318 17.04 5.12 -2.53
C PHE A 318 16.84 4.39 -3.85
N GLU A 319 17.88 3.72 -4.33
CA GLU A 319 17.92 3.03 -5.64
C GLU A 319 17.91 1.50 -5.50
N GLY A 320 17.93 0.97 -4.27
CA GLY A 320 18.03 -0.44 -3.99
C GLY A 320 16.67 -1.13 -3.78
N ASP A 321 16.72 -2.38 -3.28
CA ASP A 321 15.54 -3.16 -2.92
C ASP A 321 14.89 -2.65 -1.63
N GLY A 322 13.73 -2.00 -1.75
CA GLY A 322 12.95 -1.46 -0.64
C GLY A 322 12.32 -2.52 0.27
N TYR A 323 12.29 -3.79 -0.13
CA TYR A 323 11.73 -4.88 0.70
C TYR A 323 12.76 -5.48 1.67
N SER A 324 14.04 -5.18 1.47
CA SER A 324 15.11 -5.78 2.27
C SER A 324 15.13 -5.26 3.72
N GLN A 325 15.54 -6.11 4.67
CA GLN A 325 15.80 -5.68 6.04
C GLN A 325 16.96 -4.69 6.08
N ASP A 326 17.96 -4.85 5.21
CA ASP A 326 19.11 -3.94 5.09
C ASP A 326 18.66 -2.50 4.79
N TRP A 327 17.61 -2.34 3.97
CA TRP A 327 17.01 -1.02 3.74
C TRP A 327 16.35 -0.45 4.99
N ALA A 328 15.61 -1.26 5.74
CA ALA A 328 14.98 -0.79 6.98
C ALA A 328 16.03 -0.30 7.99
N ASP A 329 17.14 -1.02 8.10
CA ASP A 329 18.26 -0.66 8.99
C ASP A 329 19.00 0.59 8.50
N GLU A 330 19.21 0.72 7.20
CA GLU A 330 19.81 1.90 6.57
C GLU A 330 18.91 3.14 6.70
N ALA A 331 17.61 2.99 6.48
CA ALA A 331 16.64 4.06 6.63
C ALA A 331 16.61 4.61 8.07
N ALA A 332 16.70 3.72 9.06
CA ALA A 332 16.80 4.13 10.46
C ALA A 332 18.08 4.95 10.74
N LYS A 333 19.24 4.55 10.19
CA LYS A 333 20.49 5.32 10.27
C LYS A 333 20.39 6.68 9.60
N ARG A 334 19.60 6.79 8.52
CA ARG A 334 19.33 8.05 7.80
C ARG A 334 18.29 8.92 8.50
N GLY A 335 17.66 8.46 9.58
CA GLY A 335 16.62 9.16 10.31
C GLY A 335 15.25 9.15 9.62
N LEU A 336 15.03 8.23 8.67
CA LEU A 336 13.74 8.09 7.99
C LEU A 336 12.76 7.29 8.87
N PRO A 337 11.52 7.78 9.07
CA PRO A 337 10.54 7.06 9.88
C PRO A 337 10.05 5.79 9.18
N ASN A 338 9.91 4.71 9.96
CA ASN A 338 9.31 3.44 9.53
C ASN A 338 8.09 3.14 10.42
N ILE A 339 6.98 3.83 10.14
CA ILE A 339 5.75 3.73 10.93
C ILE A 339 4.86 2.66 10.33
N LYS A 340 4.91 1.44 10.89
CA LYS A 340 4.25 0.26 10.32
C LYS A 340 2.73 0.25 10.52
N ASP A 341 2.22 0.81 11.61
CA ASP A 341 0.78 0.83 11.90
C ASP A 341 0.14 2.18 11.63
N SER A 342 -1.15 2.13 11.28
CA SER A 342 -1.93 3.32 10.95
C SER A 342 -2.20 4.21 12.15
N VAL A 343 -2.36 3.66 13.35
CA VAL A 343 -2.70 4.45 14.54
C VAL A 343 -1.60 5.46 14.86
N ARG A 344 -0.33 5.00 14.87
CA ARG A 344 0.82 5.89 15.08
C ARG A 344 1.04 6.83 13.90
N ALA A 345 0.79 6.37 12.67
CA ALA A 345 0.96 7.21 11.48
C ALA A 345 -0.02 8.39 11.46
N LEU A 346 -1.26 8.18 11.86
CA LEU A 346 -2.31 9.21 11.87
C LEU A 346 -1.99 10.40 12.76
N ASN A 347 -1.14 10.24 13.79
CA ASN A 347 -0.73 11.34 14.66
C ASN A 347 -0.03 12.49 13.92
N ALA A 348 0.52 12.22 12.71
CA ALA A 348 1.11 13.27 11.89
C ALA A 348 0.09 14.34 11.46
N TYR A 349 -1.21 14.02 11.34
CA TYR A 349 -2.24 15.00 10.98
C TYR A 349 -2.46 16.07 12.05
N VAL A 350 -2.36 15.69 13.32
CA VAL A 350 -2.63 16.59 14.44
C VAL A 350 -1.36 17.24 14.99
N SER A 351 -0.22 17.04 14.36
CA SER A 351 0.99 17.76 14.69
C SER A 351 0.83 19.26 14.43
N LYS A 352 1.54 20.09 15.20
CA LYS A 352 1.51 21.54 15.03
C LYS A 352 1.90 21.95 13.62
N GLU A 353 2.95 21.36 13.10
CA GLU A 353 3.48 21.64 11.76
C GLU A 353 2.46 21.32 10.67
N SER A 354 1.74 20.21 10.79
CA SER A 354 0.70 19.84 9.84
C SER A 354 -0.47 20.80 9.87
N LYS A 355 -0.98 21.15 11.08
CA LYS A 355 -2.06 22.13 11.23
C LYS A 355 -1.70 23.48 10.63
N GLU A 356 -0.50 24.01 10.92
CA GLU A 356 -0.01 25.26 10.36
C GLU A 356 0.01 25.24 8.82
N VAL A 357 0.46 24.15 8.20
CA VAL A 357 0.50 24.04 6.74
C VAL A 357 -0.89 23.96 6.13
N PHE A 358 -1.78 23.15 6.68
CA PHE A 358 -3.15 23.04 6.17
C PHE A 358 -3.91 24.36 6.28
N GLU A 359 -3.72 25.11 7.37
CA GLU A 359 -4.33 26.42 7.59
C GLU A 359 -3.72 27.50 6.70
N GLU A 360 -2.39 27.51 6.55
CA GLU A 360 -1.66 28.47 5.68
C GLU A 360 -2.13 28.44 4.23
N PHE A 361 -2.42 27.22 3.72
CA PHE A 361 -2.89 27.04 2.34
C PHE A 361 -4.42 26.96 2.22
N HIS A 362 -5.16 27.23 3.31
CA HIS A 362 -6.63 27.22 3.36
C HIS A 362 -7.26 25.90 2.88
N VAL A 363 -6.60 24.78 3.16
CA VAL A 363 -7.09 23.44 2.77
C VAL A 363 -8.03 22.89 3.84
N MET A 364 -7.64 22.96 5.11
CA MET A 364 -8.45 22.58 6.28
C MET A 364 -8.02 23.40 7.49
N SER A 365 -8.97 23.66 8.39
CA SER A 365 -8.68 24.21 9.72
C SER A 365 -8.11 23.13 10.65
N GLY A 366 -7.45 23.55 11.74
CA GLY A 366 -6.98 22.63 12.77
C GLY A 366 -8.10 21.79 13.38
N LEU A 367 -9.31 22.37 13.55
CA LEU A 367 -10.49 21.66 14.06
C LEU A 367 -10.96 20.54 13.09
N GLU A 368 -10.93 20.79 11.78
CA GLU A 368 -11.28 19.79 10.77
C GLU A 368 -10.27 18.65 10.76
N LEU A 369 -8.99 18.95 10.95
CA LEU A 369 -7.94 17.93 11.06
C LEU A 369 -8.13 17.06 12.31
N ASP A 370 -8.43 17.66 13.45
CA ASP A 370 -8.72 16.93 14.69
C ASP A 370 -9.92 15.99 14.52
N ALA A 371 -11.01 16.50 13.94
CA ALA A 371 -12.21 15.71 13.69
C ALA A 371 -11.94 14.54 12.71
N ARG A 372 -11.19 14.78 11.63
CA ARG A 372 -10.81 13.72 10.67
C ARG A 372 -9.89 12.67 11.28
N HIS A 373 -8.95 13.11 12.12
CA HIS A 373 -8.07 12.20 12.86
C HIS A 373 -8.90 11.27 13.75
N GLU A 374 -9.83 11.80 14.53
CA GLU A 374 -10.70 11.01 15.41
C GLU A 374 -11.55 10.00 14.61
N ILE A 375 -12.21 10.43 13.53
CA ILE A 375 -12.99 9.55 12.65
C ILE A 375 -12.13 8.40 12.10
N LYS A 376 -10.88 8.66 11.74
CA LYS A 376 -9.96 7.62 11.23
C LYS A 376 -9.58 6.60 12.31
N LEU A 377 -9.35 7.05 13.53
CA LEU A 377 -9.09 6.18 14.68
C LEU A 377 -10.32 5.33 15.01
N GLU A 378 -11.51 5.91 15.03
CA GLU A 378 -12.75 5.16 15.22
C GLU A 378 -12.96 4.10 14.12
N ASN A 379 -12.73 4.46 12.86
CA ASN A 379 -12.79 3.52 11.75
C ASN A 379 -11.78 2.37 11.92
N TYR A 380 -10.56 2.65 12.37
CA TYR A 380 -9.57 1.63 12.69
C TYR A 380 -10.07 0.69 13.78
N ILE A 381 -10.56 1.24 14.90
CA ILE A 381 -11.13 0.48 16.02
C ILE A 381 -12.24 -0.45 15.51
N MET A 382 -13.20 0.09 14.75
CA MET A 382 -14.33 -0.69 14.23
C MET A 382 -13.89 -1.84 13.32
N LYS A 383 -12.95 -1.62 12.40
CA LYS A 383 -12.42 -2.66 11.51
C LYS A 383 -11.72 -3.77 12.30
N ILE A 384 -10.86 -3.44 13.25
CA ILE A 384 -10.19 -4.45 14.09
C ILE A 384 -11.17 -5.18 15.02
N GLN A 385 -12.20 -4.49 15.52
CA GLN A 385 -13.28 -5.15 16.28
C GLN A 385 -14.03 -6.19 15.44
N ILE A 386 -14.39 -5.86 14.20
CA ILE A 386 -15.07 -6.78 13.29
C ILE A 386 -14.20 -8.01 13.07
N GLU A 387 -12.92 -7.83 12.74
CA GLU A 387 -11.98 -8.95 12.55
C GLU A 387 -11.84 -9.81 13.82
N ALA A 388 -11.68 -9.20 14.99
CA ALA A 388 -11.57 -9.94 16.26
C ALA A 388 -12.82 -10.77 16.58
N ARG A 389 -14.01 -10.23 16.28
CA ARG A 389 -15.28 -10.98 16.46
C ARG A 389 -15.38 -12.13 15.46
N LEU A 390 -15.01 -11.92 14.20
CA LEU A 390 -15.00 -12.95 13.18
C LEU A 390 -14.02 -14.07 13.50
N ILE A 391 -12.81 -13.75 13.95
CA ILE A 391 -11.83 -14.73 14.42
C ILE A 391 -12.41 -15.58 15.54
N SER A 392 -13.08 -14.94 16.51
CA SER A 392 -13.72 -15.63 17.63
C SER A 392 -14.87 -16.52 17.17
N GLU A 393 -15.76 -16.00 16.35
CA GLU A 393 -16.94 -16.72 15.86
C GLU A 393 -16.52 -17.93 15.02
N LEU A 394 -15.77 -17.71 13.93
CA LEU A 394 -15.36 -18.78 13.03
C LEU A 394 -14.47 -19.81 13.74
N GLY A 395 -13.54 -19.35 14.59
CA GLY A 395 -12.67 -20.24 15.34
C GLY A 395 -13.45 -21.17 16.28
N MET A 396 -14.37 -20.62 17.08
CA MET A 396 -15.08 -21.36 18.11
C MET A 396 -16.30 -22.13 17.61
N THR A 397 -16.99 -21.64 16.57
CA THR A 397 -18.26 -22.24 16.11
C THR A 397 -18.10 -23.13 14.89
N GLN A 398 -17.00 -23.03 14.15
CA GLN A 398 -16.75 -23.81 12.95
C GLN A 398 -15.46 -24.64 13.05
N VAL A 399 -14.31 -24.02 13.26
CA VAL A 399 -13.00 -24.68 13.22
C VAL A 399 -12.84 -25.67 14.39
N VAL A 400 -13.07 -25.21 15.61
CA VAL A 400 -12.93 -26.07 16.81
C VAL A 400 -13.89 -27.28 16.79
N PRO A 401 -15.20 -27.11 16.50
CA PRO A 401 -16.10 -28.27 16.39
C PRO A 401 -15.68 -29.26 15.31
N ALA A 402 -15.24 -28.81 14.14
CA ALA A 402 -14.74 -29.68 13.08
C ALA A 402 -13.47 -30.44 13.51
N ALA A 403 -12.55 -29.80 14.19
CA ALA A 403 -11.35 -30.44 14.73
C ALA A 403 -11.67 -31.47 15.80
N LEU A 404 -12.62 -31.21 16.71
CA LEU A 404 -13.08 -32.17 17.73
C LEU A 404 -13.77 -33.39 17.09
N LYS A 405 -14.54 -33.19 16.03
CA LYS A 405 -15.13 -34.29 15.26
C LYS A 405 -14.05 -35.19 14.63
N TYR A 406 -13.01 -34.56 14.04
CA TYR A 406 -11.88 -35.28 13.47
C TYR A 406 -11.05 -36.02 14.53
N GLN A 407 -10.86 -35.45 15.73
CA GLN A 407 -10.23 -36.13 16.86
C GLN A 407 -10.94 -37.42 17.22
N ASN A 408 -12.29 -37.45 17.23
CA ASN A 408 -13.06 -38.66 17.49
C ASN A 408 -12.77 -39.74 16.45
N LYS A 409 -12.74 -39.39 15.14
CA LYS A 409 -12.35 -40.34 14.06
C LYS A 409 -10.95 -40.93 14.30
N LEU A 410 -9.98 -40.09 14.71
CA LEU A 410 -8.61 -40.52 14.98
C LEU A 410 -8.53 -41.42 16.22
N MET A 411 -9.28 -41.12 17.28
CA MET A 411 -9.32 -41.94 18.49
C MET A 411 -9.92 -43.30 18.23
N ASP A 412 -11.00 -43.40 17.45
CA ASP A 412 -11.63 -44.69 17.08
C ASP A 412 -10.69 -45.49 16.17
N ASN A 413 -10.02 -44.89 15.23
CA ASN A 413 -8.98 -45.53 14.41
C ASN A 413 -7.83 -46.09 15.28
N ALA A 414 -7.31 -45.28 16.20
CA ALA A 414 -6.21 -45.70 17.09
C ALA A 414 -6.61 -46.88 17.98
N LYS A 415 -7.86 -46.93 18.47
CA LYS A 415 -8.40 -48.06 19.24
C LYS A 415 -8.51 -49.31 18.38
N GLY A 416 -9.11 -49.18 17.16
CA GLY A 416 -9.25 -50.33 16.25
C GLY A 416 -7.91 -50.93 15.85
N LEU A 417 -6.91 -50.10 15.54
CA LEU A 417 -5.56 -50.59 15.26
C LEU A 417 -4.95 -51.35 16.46
N ALA A 418 -5.13 -50.82 17.66
CA ALA A 418 -4.66 -51.50 18.89
C ALA A 418 -5.32 -52.83 19.12
N GLU A 419 -6.64 -52.97 18.88
CA GLU A 419 -7.39 -54.22 19.00
C GLU A 419 -6.88 -55.29 18.03
N PHE A 420 -6.42 -54.91 16.84
CA PHE A 420 -5.79 -55.82 15.87
C PHE A 420 -4.29 -56.03 16.09
N GLY A 421 -3.70 -55.42 17.13
CA GLY A 421 -2.26 -55.51 17.39
C GLY A 421 -1.39 -54.78 16.40
N LEU A 422 -1.95 -53.81 15.68
CA LEU A 422 -1.25 -52.99 14.70
C LEU A 422 -0.66 -51.69 15.35
N ASP A 423 0.42 -51.18 14.76
CA ASP A 423 1.00 -49.92 15.20
C ASP A 423 0.06 -48.73 14.94
N ASN A 424 -0.23 -47.96 15.98
CA ASN A 424 -1.08 -46.77 15.95
C ASN A 424 -0.33 -45.48 16.27
N SER A 425 1.00 -45.53 16.32
CA SER A 425 1.84 -44.36 16.67
C SER A 425 1.63 -43.17 15.73
N HIS A 426 1.48 -43.40 14.43
CA HIS A 426 1.22 -42.40 13.42
C HIS A 426 -0.13 -41.68 13.62
N VAL A 427 -1.19 -42.42 14.00
CA VAL A 427 -2.52 -41.86 14.30
C VAL A 427 -2.45 -40.99 15.56
N LYS A 428 -1.78 -41.48 16.61
CA LYS A 428 -1.55 -40.71 17.85
C LYS A 428 -0.79 -39.41 17.59
N SER A 429 0.22 -39.46 16.74
CA SER A 429 0.98 -38.24 16.36
C SER A 429 0.11 -37.18 15.70
N VAL A 430 -0.82 -37.56 14.83
CA VAL A 430 -1.79 -36.62 14.23
C VAL A 430 -2.76 -36.10 15.29
N LEU A 431 -3.28 -36.98 16.14
CA LEU A 431 -4.19 -36.62 17.25
C LEU A 431 -3.55 -35.56 18.18
N GLU A 432 -2.29 -35.75 18.55
CA GLU A 432 -1.53 -34.81 19.40
C GLU A 432 -1.40 -33.44 18.74
N LYS A 433 -1.10 -33.42 17.42
CA LYS A 433 -1.03 -32.15 16.65
C LYS A 433 -2.35 -31.41 16.65
N VAL A 434 -3.45 -32.12 16.33
CA VAL A 434 -4.80 -31.53 16.32
C VAL A 434 -5.17 -31.01 17.72
N ASN A 435 -4.95 -31.80 18.76
CA ASN A 435 -5.25 -31.44 20.15
C ASN A 435 -4.48 -30.19 20.59
N LYS A 436 -3.19 -30.09 20.24
CA LYS A 436 -2.34 -28.92 20.50
C LYS A 436 -2.93 -27.65 19.90
N HIS A 437 -3.28 -27.67 18.60
CA HIS A 437 -3.80 -26.49 17.91
C HIS A 437 -5.20 -26.09 18.37
N VAL A 438 -6.08 -27.04 18.67
CA VAL A 438 -7.38 -26.79 19.32
C VAL A 438 -7.19 -26.05 20.64
N GLY A 439 -6.29 -26.52 21.51
CA GLY A 439 -6.00 -25.89 22.79
C GLY A 439 -5.47 -24.46 22.64
N ILE A 440 -4.59 -24.20 21.65
CA ILE A 440 -4.07 -22.85 21.36
C ILE A 440 -5.22 -21.95 20.89
N ILE A 441 -6.02 -22.40 19.92
CA ILE A 441 -7.14 -21.60 19.37
C ILE A 441 -8.10 -21.19 20.48
N GLN A 442 -8.57 -22.15 21.28
CA GLN A 442 -9.51 -21.87 22.38
C GLN A 442 -8.92 -20.90 23.40
N SER A 443 -7.71 -21.18 23.89
CA SER A 443 -7.10 -20.33 24.92
C SER A 443 -6.80 -18.91 24.43
N GLN A 444 -6.31 -18.75 23.19
CA GLN A 444 -6.01 -17.42 22.64
C GLN A 444 -7.30 -16.64 22.33
N ILE A 445 -8.34 -17.27 21.80
CA ILE A 445 -9.63 -16.61 21.56
C ILE A 445 -10.27 -16.15 22.88
N LEU A 446 -10.28 -17.00 23.90
CA LEU A 446 -10.83 -16.63 25.21
C LEU A 446 -10.05 -15.45 25.82
N ALA A 447 -8.72 -15.50 25.80
CA ALA A 447 -7.88 -14.42 26.29
C ALA A 447 -8.09 -13.11 25.49
N MET A 448 -8.17 -13.19 24.16
CA MET A 448 -8.46 -12.04 23.30
C MET A 448 -9.82 -11.41 23.63
N ASN A 449 -10.85 -12.21 23.86
CA ASN A 449 -12.18 -11.70 24.17
C ASN A 449 -12.24 -11.00 25.54
N VAL A 450 -11.54 -11.51 26.55
CA VAL A 450 -11.41 -10.85 27.86
C VAL A 450 -10.68 -9.51 27.67
N GLU A 451 -9.52 -9.51 27.03
CA GLU A 451 -8.73 -8.30 26.82
C GLU A 451 -9.46 -7.26 25.97
N ARG A 452 -10.25 -7.70 24.97
CA ARG A 452 -11.13 -6.80 24.20
C ARG A 452 -12.21 -6.14 25.07
N GLY A 453 -12.74 -6.87 26.06
CA GLY A 453 -13.63 -6.30 27.05
C GLY A 453 -13.00 -5.13 27.80
N ASP A 454 -11.76 -5.31 28.27
CA ASP A 454 -11.00 -4.27 28.97
C ASP A 454 -10.66 -3.08 28.07
N VAL A 455 -10.23 -3.34 26.82
CA VAL A 455 -9.92 -2.29 25.85
C VAL A 455 -11.15 -1.45 25.49
N ASN A 456 -12.33 -2.05 25.46
CA ASN A 456 -13.58 -1.30 25.21
C ASN A 456 -13.92 -0.28 26.30
N LEU A 457 -13.41 -0.43 27.51
CA LEU A 457 -13.60 0.52 28.62
C LEU A 457 -12.71 1.75 28.53
N ILE A 458 -11.73 1.78 27.63
CA ILE A 458 -10.90 2.95 27.38
C ILE A 458 -11.77 4.03 26.73
N GLU A 459 -11.82 5.21 27.31
CA GLU A 459 -12.64 6.33 26.81
C GLU A 459 -11.96 7.11 25.70
N GLU A 460 -10.67 7.40 25.87
CA GLU A 460 -9.89 8.18 24.89
C GLU A 460 -9.68 7.39 23.58
N THR A 461 -10.13 7.97 22.46
CA THR A 461 -10.13 7.29 21.16
C THR A 461 -8.74 6.89 20.69
N GLN A 462 -7.73 7.75 20.88
CA GLN A 462 -6.35 7.47 20.51
C GLN A 462 -5.79 6.28 21.30
N ASP A 463 -5.99 6.25 22.61
CA ASP A 463 -5.52 5.18 23.49
C ASP A 463 -6.24 3.86 23.19
N LYS A 464 -7.53 3.92 22.91
CA LYS A 464 -8.35 2.77 22.51
C LYS A 464 -7.86 2.20 21.19
N ALA A 465 -7.62 3.04 20.17
CA ALA A 465 -7.09 2.60 18.88
C ALA A 465 -5.71 1.94 19.03
N GLN A 466 -4.83 2.55 19.85
CA GLN A 466 -3.51 1.99 20.14
C GLN A 466 -3.61 0.65 20.85
N ALA A 467 -4.51 0.51 21.81
CA ALA A 467 -4.76 -0.76 22.50
C ALA A 467 -5.33 -1.83 21.56
N TYR A 468 -6.23 -1.47 20.64
CA TYR A 468 -6.69 -2.39 19.59
C TYR A 468 -5.56 -2.84 18.67
N CYS A 469 -4.65 -1.95 18.30
CA CYS A 469 -3.48 -2.30 17.49
C CYS A 469 -2.55 -3.27 18.24
N ASP A 470 -2.12 -2.92 19.45
CA ASP A 470 -1.05 -3.62 20.15
C ASP A 470 -1.55 -4.84 20.93
N ARG A 471 -2.65 -4.68 21.68
CA ARG A 471 -3.15 -5.67 22.63
C ARG A 471 -4.13 -6.66 22.01
N ILE A 472 -4.77 -6.31 20.87
CA ILE A 472 -5.72 -7.20 20.22
C ILE A 472 -5.11 -7.73 18.91
N LYS A 473 -4.92 -6.90 17.88
CA LYS A 473 -4.41 -7.32 16.56
C LYS A 473 -3.04 -7.99 16.66
N THR A 474 -2.04 -7.27 17.14
CA THR A 474 -0.64 -7.73 17.14
C THR A 474 -0.41 -8.93 18.08
N LYS A 475 -1.11 -8.96 19.20
CA LYS A 475 -0.90 -10.01 20.20
C LYS A 475 -1.56 -11.35 19.85
N TYR A 476 -2.73 -11.34 19.18
CA TYR A 476 -3.57 -12.53 19.04
C TYR A 476 -3.80 -13.00 17.61
N PHE A 477 -4.00 -12.11 16.62
CA PHE A 477 -4.51 -12.51 15.30
C PHE A 477 -3.62 -13.53 14.61
N ASP A 478 -2.34 -13.28 14.50
CA ASP A 478 -1.41 -14.18 13.81
C ASP A 478 -1.26 -15.52 14.53
N LYS A 479 -1.26 -15.54 15.87
CA LYS A 479 -1.13 -16.76 16.66
C LYS A 479 -2.35 -17.69 16.48
N ILE A 480 -3.54 -17.09 16.47
CA ILE A 480 -4.79 -17.86 16.26
C ILE A 480 -4.80 -18.37 14.82
N ARG A 481 -4.54 -17.49 13.85
CA ARG A 481 -4.50 -17.84 12.43
C ARG A 481 -3.52 -18.96 12.15
N GLU A 482 -2.28 -18.87 12.64
CA GLU A 482 -1.26 -19.91 12.43
C GLU A 482 -1.75 -21.30 12.89
N SER A 483 -2.46 -21.36 14.01
CA SER A 483 -2.99 -22.62 14.52
C SER A 483 -4.18 -23.13 13.70
N VAL A 484 -5.05 -22.23 13.23
CA VAL A 484 -6.16 -22.58 12.34
C VAL A 484 -5.65 -23.07 10.98
N ASP A 485 -4.71 -22.36 10.38
CA ASP A 485 -4.15 -22.71 9.07
C ASP A 485 -3.38 -24.06 9.12
N LYS A 486 -2.78 -24.42 10.27
CA LYS A 486 -2.20 -25.77 10.50
C LYS A 486 -3.28 -26.85 10.61
N LEU A 487 -4.43 -26.56 11.17
CA LEU A 487 -5.56 -27.50 11.18
C LEU A 487 -6.12 -27.69 9.76
N GLU A 488 -6.19 -26.63 8.94
CA GLU A 488 -6.67 -26.70 7.55
C GLU A 488 -5.92 -27.74 6.71
N VAL A 489 -4.61 -27.90 6.93
CA VAL A 489 -3.79 -28.89 6.21
C VAL A 489 -3.67 -30.24 6.91
N THR A 490 -4.27 -30.39 8.09
CA THR A 490 -4.21 -31.62 8.89
C THR A 490 -5.53 -32.36 8.89
N LEU A 491 -6.65 -31.63 8.92
CA LEU A 491 -7.99 -32.22 8.92
C LEU A 491 -8.34 -32.79 7.54
N ASP A 492 -9.25 -33.76 7.53
CA ASP A 492 -9.90 -34.23 6.32
C ASP A 492 -10.60 -33.05 5.60
N ASP A 493 -10.48 -33.00 4.30
CA ASP A 493 -11.13 -31.97 3.46
C ASP A 493 -12.66 -31.96 3.62
N GLU A 494 -13.28 -33.15 3.85
CA GLU A 494 -14.73 -33.29 4.09
C GLU A 494 -15.16 -32.73 5.45
N ASP A 495 -14.28 -32.75 6.44
CA ASP A 495 -14.53 -32.20 7.77
C ASP A 495 -14.15 -30.72 7.91
N TRP A 496 -13.36 -30.17 6.96
CA TRP A 496 -12.94 -28.77 7.02
C TRP A 496 -14.09 -27.81 6.69
N PRO A 497 -14.43 -26.86 7.57
CA PRO A 497 -15.69 -26.10 7.44
C PRO A 497 -15.62 -24.89 6.52
N LEU A 498 -14.42 -24.43 6.15
CA LEU A 498 -14.23 -23.18 5.38
C LEU A 498 -13.73 -23.48 3.97
N LEU A 499 -14.16 -22.69 2.99
CA LEU A 499 -13.60 -22.75 1.63
C LEU A 499 -12.10 -22.46 1.66
N LYS A 500 -11.31 -23.29 0.98
CA LYS A 500 -9.86 -23.14 0.89
C LYS A 500 -9.47 -22.14 -0.19
N TYR A 501 -8.29 -21.55 -0.08
CA TYR A 501 -7.78 -20.60 -1.09
C TYR A 501 -7.76 -21.20 -2.49
N ARG A 502 -7.42 -22.50 -2.63
CA ARG A 502 -7.42 -23.19 -3.94
C ARG A 502 -8.78 -23.18 -4.64
N GLU A 503 -9.88 -23.07 -3.90
CA GLU A 503 -11.23 -23.04 -4.47
C GLU A 503 -11.63 -21.66 -4.93
N MET A 504 -11.15 -20.61 -4.25
CA MET A 504 -11.52 -19.23 -4.53
C MET A 504 -10.62 -18.54 -5.58
N LEU A 505 -9.33 -18.91 -5.63
CA LEU A 505 -8.31 -18.20 -6.41
C LEU A 505 -8.16 -18.70 -7.86
N PHE A 506 -8.73 -19.86 -8.20
CA PHE A 506 -8.63 -20.42 -9.55
C PHE A 506 -10.00 -20.45 -10.19
N LEU A 507 -10.42 -19.30 -10.73
CA LEU A 507 -11.67 -19.13 -11.48
C LEU A 507 -11.65 -20.01 -12.73
N ARG A 508 -12.73 -20.78 -12.92
CA ARG A 508 -12.95 -21.66 -14.08
C ARG A 508 -14.01 -21.08 -15.01
#